data_ece736edd684ac51749fef5555839a18
#
_entry.id   ece736edd684ac51749fef5555839a18
#
_cell.length_a   1.000
_cell.length_b   1.000
_cell.length_c   1.000
_cell.angle_alpha   90.00
_cell.angle_beta   90.00
_cell.angle_gamma   90.00
#
_symmetry.space_group_name_H-M   'P 1'
#
loop_
_entity.id
_entity.type
_entity.pdbx_description
1 polymer ?
#
loop_
_entity_poly.entity_id
_entity_poly.type
_entity_poly.pdbx_seq_one_letter_code
_entity_poly.pdbx_strand_id
1 'polypeptide(L)'
;DLDGFAASGGVTVTSDDTDCDDEGEAKLGDPTGDCDDSDPLVYPDAEEIVADGIDQDCDGMETCYTDGDGDGVPGVSSSLMLSADADCDDYGEAVASDIVDCNDSEPTIYPGAPEVVVDGIDQDCDGGDACFADLDEDGFRDASGGTVLSEDDDCEDPGEAGVMVPATDCDDTDPTVNPDAYDYVADGKDSDCDGYEVCYTDVDGDGFRPASGLTTPSSD
;
A
#
# COMPACT_ATOMS: atom_id res chain seq x y z
N ASP A 1 28.47 -23.83 17.42
CA ASP A 1 27.85 -23.94 16.11
C ASP A 1 28.70 -24.63 15.04
N LEU A 2 30.01 -24.79 15.25
CA LEU A 2 30.96 -25.45 14.35
C LEU A 2 31.56 -24.57 13.22
N ASP A 3 31.47 -23.27 13.31
CA ASP A 3 32.11 -22.35 12.36
C ASP A 3 33.64 -22.20 12.55
N GLY A 4 34.15 -22.64 13.69
CA GLY A 4 35.59 -22.63 14.03
C GLY A 4 36.01 -21.37 14.80
N PHE A 5 35.10 -20.57 15.25
CA PHE A 5 35.32 -19.42 16.15
C PHE A 5 34.78 -19.70 17.53
N ALA A 6 35.26 -18.98 18.51
CA ALA A 6 34.78 -19.09 19.90
C ALA A 6 34.04 -17.83 20.29
N ALA A 7 32.96 -18.01 21.05
CA ALA A 7 32.12 -16.92 21.53
C ALA A 7 32.93 -15.76 22.13
N SER A 8 32.58 -14.53 21.76
CA SER A 8 33.25 -13.31 22.26
C SER A 8 33.15 -13.13 23.78
N GLY A 9 32.21 -13.79 24.45
CA GLY A 9 32.02 -13.75 25.90
C GLY A 9 32.88 -14.65 26.74
N GLY A 10 33.72 -15.53 26.15
CA GLY A 10 34.59 -16.45 26.84
C GLY A 10 33.87 -17.49 27.70
N VAL A 11 32.72 -17.98 27.22
CA VAL A 11 31.96 -19.07 27.85
C VAL A 11 32.79 -20.35 27.78
N THR A 12 32.86 -21.12 28.86
CA THR A 12 33.57 -22.40 28.90
C THR A 12 32.59 -23.54 29.09
N VAL A 13 32.82 -24.62 28.33
CA VAL A 13 32.09 -25.89 28.48
C VAL A 13 33.01 -26.92 29.13
N THR A 14 32.47 -28.02 29.66
CA THR A 14 33.21 -29.16 30.14
C THR A 14 33.23 -30.24 29.07
N SER A 15 34.42 -30.58 28.53
CA SER A 15 34.58 -31.69 27.62
C SER A 15 34.36 -33.03 28.33
N ASP A 16 33.80 -34.00 27.61
CA ASP A 16 33.61 -35.37 28.10
C ASP A 16 34.88 -36.24 27.95
N ASP A 17 35.92 -35.72 27.27
CA ASP A 17 37.18 -36.38 27.08
C ASP A 17 38.41 -35.48 27.41
N THR A 18 39.57 -35.67 26.81
CA THR A 18 40.83 -34.95 27.15
C THR A 18 41.29 -33.97 26.06
N ASP A 19 40.55 -33.77 25.03
CA ASP A 19 40.82 -32.77 24.00
C ASP A 19 39.61 -31.76 23.86
N CYS A 20 39.69 -30.84 22.96
CA CYS A 20 38.63 -29.84 22.72
C CYS A 20 38.37 -29.84 21.21
N ASP A 21 38.11 -31.02 20.64
CA ASP A 21 37.87 -31.23 19.22
C ASP A 21 36.42 -31.59 18.88
N ASP A 22 35.56 -31.76 19.90
CA ASP A 22 34.18 -32.15 19.71
C ASP A 22 33.28 -30.94 19.43
N GLU A 23 32.07 -31.26 18.97
CA GLU A 23 31.06 -30.28 18.67
C GLU A 23 30.70 -29.40 19.88
N GLY A 24 30.80 -28.07 19.71
CA GLY A 24 30.54 -27.11 20.79
C GLY A 24 31.74 -26.85 21.69
N GLU A 25 32.94 -27.28 21.30
CA GLU A 25 34.19 -27.08 22.02
C GLU A 25 35.18 -26.22 21.20
N ALA A 26 35.93 -25.36 21.86
CA ALA A 26 36.95 -24.53 21.24
C ALA A 26 38.28 -24.58 22.02
N LYS A 27 39.42 -24.49 21.34
CA LYS A 27 40.77 -24.55 21.92
C LYS A 27 41.29 -23.16 22.30
N LEU A 28 42.24 -23.13 23.18
CA LEU A 28 43.04 -21.93 23.45
C LEU A 28 43.89 -21.55 22.22
N GLY A 29 43.38 -20.78 21.36
CA GLY A 29 44.08 -20.34 20.14
C GLY A 29 43.19 -20.35 18.91
N ASP A 30 42.00 -20.86 19.06
CA ASP A 30 40.96 -20.67 18.05
C ASP A 30 40.60 -19.17 17.98
N PRO A 31 40.24 -18.66 16.81
CA PRO A 31 39.80 -17.27 16.66
C PRO A 31 38.63 -16.96 17.61
N THR A 32 38.64 -15.78 18.16
CA THR A 32 37.55 -15.28 19.03
C THR A 32 36.91 -14.10 18.35
N GLY A 33 35.68 -13.80 18.69
CA GLY A 33 35.00 -12.65 18.18
C GLY A 33 33.62 -12.97 17.56
N ASP A 34 33.28 -14.26 17.56
CA ASP A 34 31.93 -14.71 17.21
C ASP A 34 30.90 -13.99 18.09
N CYS A 35 29.97 -13.33 17.45
CA CYS A 35 28.94 -12.52 18.09
C CYS A 35 27.64 -13.30 18.30
N ASP A 36 27.45 -14.44 17.62
CA ASP A 36 26.33 -15.37 17.86
C ASP A 36 26.75 -16.84 17.78
N ASP A 37 27.32 -17.36 18.84
CA ASP A 37 27.78 -18.77 19.01
C ASP A 37 26.66 -19.83 18.86
N SER A 38 25.50 -19.44 18.37
CA SER A 38 24.38 -20.33 18.06
C SER A 38 24.05 -20.43 16.57
N ASP A 39 24.63 -19.54 15.74
CA ASP A 39 24.41 -19.51 14.29
C ASP A 39 25.75 -19.67 13.53
N PRO A 40 25.97 -20.81 12.83
CA PRO A 40 27.22 -21.07 12.11
C PRO A 40 27.44 -20.20 10.86
N LEU A 41 26.58 -19.25 10.57
CA LEU A 41 26.73 -18.26 9.51
C LEU A 41 27.19 -16.90 10.04
N VAL A 42 27.25 -16.73 11.38
CA VAL A 42 27.63 -15.49 12.05
C VAL A 42 28.99 -15.66 12.72
N TYR A 43 30.05 -15.16 12.10
CA TYR A 43 31.44 -15.25 12.59
C TYR A 43 32.30 -14.14 11.96
N PRO A 44 33.46 -13.76 12.57
CA PRO A 44 34.34 -12.75 12.02
C PRO A 44 34.80 -13.04 10.58
N ASP A 45 34.65 -12.05 9.70
CA ASP A 45 34.91 -12.13 8.25
C ASP A 45 33.91 -13.00 7.45
N ALA A 46 32.74 -13.33 7.99
CA ALA A 46 31.65 -13.96 7.22
C ALA A 46 31.18 -13.05 6.07
N GLU A 47 30.44 -13.58 5.12
CA GLU A 47 29.86 -12.79 4.03
C GLU A 47 28.51 -12.26 4.47
N GLU A 48 28.34 -10.93 4.43
CA GLU A 48 27.09 -10.25 4.78
C GLU A 48 25.92 -10.66 3.86
N ILE A 49 24.78 -10.97 4.45
CA ILE A 49 23.50 -11.13 3.76
C ILE A 49 22.81 -9.76 3.78
N VAL A 50 22.78 -9.12 2.62
CA VAL A 50 22.33 -7.73 2.49
C VAL A 50 20.97 -7.49 3.12
N ALA A 51 20.92 -6.54 4.04
CA ALA A 51 19.72 -5.97 4.64
C ALA A 51 18.80 -6.99 5.33
N ASP A 52 19.37 -8.01 5.98
CA ASP A 52 18.60 -8.97 6.77
C ASP A 52 18.55 -8.63 8.28
N GLY A 53 19.30 -7.62 8.71
CA GLY A 53 19.36 -7.13 10.08
C GLY A 53 20.23 -8.01 11.00
N ILE A 54 21.13 -8.78 10.44
CA ILE A 54 22.10 -9.61 11.18
C ILE A 54 23.51 -9.18 10.76
N ASP A 55 24.36 -8.87 11.70
CA ASP A 55 25.80 -8.60 11.52
C ASP A 55 26.53 -9.95 11.43
N GLN A 56 26.64 -10.52 10.21
CA GLN A 56 27.24 -11.84 10.02
C GLN A 56 28.73 -11.82 10.27
N ASP A 57 29.44 -10.75 9.93
CA ASP A 57 30.88 -10.67 10.06
C ASP A 57 31.38 -10.11 11.41
N CYS A 58 30.44 -9.78 12.30
CA CYS A 58 30.72 -9.30 13.66
C CYS A 58 31.55 -8.00 13.71
N ASP A 59 31.45 -7.15 12.67
CA ASP A 59 32.17 -5.88 12.62
C ASP A 59 31.35 -4.72 13.20
N GLY A 60 30.07 -4.96 13.49
CA GLY A 60 29.13 -4.03 14.10
C GLY A 60 28.38 -3.17 13.09
N MET A 61 28.44 -3.53 11.80
CA MET A 61 27.79 -2.81 10.70
C MET A 61 27.01 -3.80 9.84
N GLU A 62 25.97 -3.32 9.17
CA GLU A 62 25.16 -4.09 8.23
C GLU A 62 25.30 -3.53 6.81
N THR A 63 25.19 -4.37 5.78
CA THR A 63 25.15 -3.94 4.40
C THR A 63 23.71 -3.70 3.95
N CYS A 64 23.32 -2.45 3.79
CA CYS A 64 21.96 -2.01 3.48
C CYS A 64 21.78 -1.58 2.02
N TYR A 65 20.56 -1.49 1.54
CA TYR A 65 20.24 -0.75 0.32
C TYR A 65 20.21 0.76 0.59
N THR A 66 20.58 1.56 -0.42
CA THR A 66 20.40 3.01 -0.33
C THR A 66 18.92 3.35 -0.55
N ASP A 67 18.40 4.25 0.26
CA ASP A 67 17.08 4.86 0.19
C ASP A 67 17.25 6.36 0.05
N GLY A 68 16.79 6.94 -1.09
CA GLY A 68 17.13 8.31 -1.45
C GLY A 68 16.34 9.36 -0.69
N ASP A 69 15.11 9.06 -0.26
CA ASP A 69 14.22 10.00 0.40
C ASP A 69 13.88 9.63 1.86
N GLY A 70 14.19 8.42 2.28
CA GLY A 70 14.11 7.99 3.67
C GLY A 70 12.73 7.48 4.08
N ASP A 71 11.98 6.89 3.15
CA ASP A 71 10.69 6.29 3.44
C ASP A 71 10.77 4.80 3.87
N GLY A 72 11.96 4.21 3.76
CA GLY A 72 12.25 2.83 4.14
C GLY A 72 12.10 1.81 3.00
N VAL A 73 11.83 2.26 1.77
CA VAL A 73 11.72 1.41 0.58
C VAL A 73 12.84 1.74 -0.42
N PRO A 74 13.61 0.76 -0.87
CA PRO A 74 14.69 1.04 -1.80
C PRO A 74 14.16 1.32 -3.20
N GLY A 75 14.71 2.32 -3.88
CA GLY A 75 14.38 2.64 -5.26
C GLY A 75 14.83 1.58 -6.27
N VAL A 76 14.31 1.63 -7.49
CA VAL A 76 14.60 0.69 -8.61
C VAL A 76 16.10 0.53 -8.90
N SER A 77 16.91 1.52 -8.59
CA SER A 77 18.35 1.57 -8.86
C SER A 77 19.20 1.68 -7.61
N SER A 78 18.67 1.31 -6.45
CA SER A 78 19.39 1.38 -5.18
C SER A 78 20.72 0.64 -5.24
N SER A 79 21.73 1.27 -4.68
CA SER A 79 23.06 0.69 -4.49
C SER A 79 23.18 0.15 -3.07
N LEU A 80 24.21 -0.67 -2.85
CA LEU A 80 24.53 -1.10 -1.50
C LEU A 80 25.38 -0.04 -0.80
N MET A 81 25.14 0.12 0.48
CA MET A 81 25.94 0.94 1.39
C MET A 81 26.22 0.17 2.68
N LEU A 82 27.25 0.54 3.37
CA LEU A 82 27.56 0.02 4.70
C LEU A 82 26.87 0.95 5.72
N SER A 83 25.99 0.39 6.53
CA SER A 83 25.40 1.11 7.66
C SER A 83 26.43 1.46 8.73
N ALA A 84 26.13 2.40 9.60
CA ALA A 84 26.97 2.76 10.74
C ALA A 84 26.75 1.84 11.95
N ASP A 85 25.76 0.96 11.88
CA ASP A 85 25.40 -0.03 12.90
C ASP A 85 24.83 -1.31 12.26
N ALA A 86 24.26 -2.21 13.04
CA ALA A 86 23.84 -3.54 12.60
C ALA A 86 22.37 -3.59 12.16
N ASP A 87 21.79 -2.48 11.72
CA ASP A 87 20.45 -2.47 11.15
C ASP A 87 20.36 -1.55 9.92
N CYS A 88 19.21 -1.52 9.25
CA CYS A 88 18.95 -0.73 8.05
C CYS A 88 17.70 0.15 8.24
N ASP A 89 17.55 0.74 9.43
CA ASP A 89 16.39 1.59 9.75
C ASP A 89 16.72 3.09 9.87
N ASP A 90 17.99 3.47 9.64
CA ASP A 90 18.42 4.87 9.63
C ASP A 90 18.03 5.57 8.30
N TYR A 91 17.98 6.91 8.36
CA TYR A 91 17.68 7.72 7.17
C TYR A 91 18.69 7.50 6.05
N GLY A 92 18.19 7.11 4.88
CA GLY A 92 18.99 6.84 3.69
C GLY A 92 19.36 5.36 3.52
N GLU A 93 18.82 4.50 4.38
CA GLU A 93 19.00 3.07 4.39
C GLU A 93 17.66 2.34 4.27
N ALA A 94 17.65 1.22 3.57
CA ALA A 94 16.47 0.38 3.43
C ALA A 94 16.80 -1.10 3.53
N VAL A 95 15.84 -1.87 4.03
CA VAL A 95 15.90 -3.33 4.06
C VAL A 95 15.67 -3.95 2.68
N ALA A 96 16.02 -5.22 2.50
CA ALA A 96 15.68 -5.96 1.28
C ALA A 96 14.17 -6.03 1.10
N SER A 97 13.69 -5.63 -0.07
CA SER A 97 12.28 -5.66 -0.42
C SER A 97 12.07 -6.24 -1.82
N ASP A 98 11.04 -7.08 -1.98
CA ASP A 98 10.59 -7.57 -3.29
C ASP A 98 9.81 -6.50 -4.08
N ILE A 99 9.39 -5.44 -3.39
CA ILE A 99 8.72 -4.27 -3.95
C ILE A 99 9.66 -3.07 -3.87
N VAL A 100 9.69 -2.29 -4.92
CA VAL A 100 10.61 -1.16 -5.06
C VAL A 100 9.84 0.14 -5.18
N ASP A 101 10.41 1.18 -4.61
CA ASP A 101 9.91 2.53 -4.74
C ASP A 101 10.04 3.02 -6.21
N CYS A 102 8.95 3.56 -6.74
CA CYS A 102 8.91 4.11 -8.10
C CYS A 102 9.45 5.54 -8.18
N ASN A 103 9.62 6.23 -7.05
CA ASN A 103 10.19 7.58 -6.99
C ASN A 103 11.04 7.84 -5.74
N ASP A 104 12.20 7.26 -5.65
CA ASP A 104 13.25 7.36 -4.59
C ASP A 104 13.77 8.81 -4.32
N SER A 105 12.93 9.81 -4.56
CA SER A 105 13.20 11.22 -4.25
C SER A 105 12.05 11.95 -3.57
N GLU A 106 10.92 11.26 -3.35
CA GLU A 106 9.71 11.83 -2.75
C GLU A 106 9.09 10.85 -1.75
N PRO A 107 9.28 11.03 -0.43
CA PRO A 107 8.93 10.07 0.62
C PRO A 107 7.41 9.86 0.82
N THR A 108 6.59 10.37 -0.05
CA THR A 108 5.14 10.14 -0.09
C THR A 108 4.72 9.22 -1.23
N ILE A 109 5.68 8.77 -2.05
CA ILE A 109 5.49 7.88 -3.19
C ILE A 109 6.27 6.60 -2.93
N TYR A 110 5.58 5.54 -2.53
CA TYR A 110 6.15 4.23 -2.24
C TYR A 110 5.08 3.14 -2.33
N PRO A 111 5.44 1.88 -2.56
CA PRO A 111 4.48 0.78 -2.66
C PRO A 111 3.53 0.67 -1.46
N GLY A 112 2.24 0.91 -1.73
CA GLY A 112 1.18 0.90 -0.73
C GLY A 112 0.96 2.23 0.01
N ALA A 113 1.54 3.33 -0.48
CA ALA A 113 1.21 4.68 -0.01
C ALA A 113 -0.28 5.00 -0.24
N PRO A 114 -0.87 5.92 0.52
CA PRO A 114 -2.25 6.31 0.28
C PRO A 114 -2.36 7.21 -0.95
N GLU A 115 -3.20 6.82 -1.92
CA GLU A 115 -3.48 7.58 -3.13
C GLU A 115 -4.15 8.93 -2.88
N VAL A 116 -3.73 9.96 -3.61
CA VAL A 116 -4.37 11.26 -3.71
C VAL A 116 -5.16 11.31 -5.01
N VAL A 117 -6.45 11.07 -4.91
CA VAL A 117 -7.37 10.91 -6.05
C VAL A 117 -7.29 12.04 -7.05
N VAL A 118 -7.03 11.74 -8.34
CA VAL A 118 -7.03 12.66 -9.49
C VAL A 118 -5.95 13.76 -9.38
N ASP A 119 -4.76 13.42 -8.92
CA ASP A 119 -3.64 14.37 -8.94
C ASP A 119 -2.59 14.06 -10.03
N GLY A 120 -2.75 12.95 -10.75
CA GLY A 120 -1.89 12.53 -11.84
C GLY A 120 -0.56 11.94 -11.38
N ILE A 121 -0.54 11.39 -10.17
CA ILE A 121 0.63 10.73 -9.59
C ILE A 121 0.20 9.36 -9.08
N ASP A 122 0.97 8.34 -9.37
CA ASP A 122 0.86 6.99 -8.81
C ASP A 122 1.67 6.97 -7.50
N GLN A 123 1.00 7.22 -6.36
CA GLN A 123 1.70 7.25 -5.08
C GLN A 123 2.02 5.87 -4.55
N ASP A 124 1.21 4.87 -4.84
CA ASP A 124 1.39 3.51 -4.29
C ASP A 124 2.12 2.56 -5.21
N CYS A 125 2.63 3.07 -6.34
CA CYS A 125 3.44 2.33 -7.32
C CYS A 125 2.73 1.09 -7.89
N ASP A 126 1.40 1.09 -7.98
CA ASP A 126 0.62 -0.02 -8.51
C ASP A 126 0.34 0.10 -10.01
N GLY A 127 0.65 1.24 -10.61
CA GLY A 127 0.67 1.46 -12.06
C GLY A 127 -0.30 2.50 -12.58
N GLY A 128 -0.93 3.31 -11.71
CA GLY A 128 -1.78 4.42 -12.14
C GLY A 128 -2.40 5.19 -10.98
N ASP A 129 -2.91 6.40 -11.26
CA ASP A 129 -3.59 7.24 -10.27
C ASP A 129 -5.00 6.68 -9.91
N ALA A 130 -5.49 6.94 -8.73
CA ALA A 130 -6.87 6.69 -8.35
C ALA A 130 -7.80 7.78 -8.94
N CYS A 131 -8.79 7.39 -9.73
CA CYS A 131 -9.78 8.27 -10.32
C CYS A 131 -11.15 8.12 -9.66
N PHE A 132 -12.00 9.14 -9.74
CA PHE A 132 -13.40 8.96 -9.37
C PHE A 132 -14.11 8.05 -10.39
N ALA A 133 -15.12 7.32 -9.94
CA ALA A 133 -15.93 6.48 -10.80
C ALA A 133 -16.99 7.30 -11.56
N ASP A 134 -17.18 6.99 -12.85
CA ASP A 134 -18.32 7.30 -13.72
C ASP A 134 -18.51 6.04 -14.60
N LEU A 135 -19.03 4.96 -13.95
CA LEU A 135 -19.00 3.60 -14.54
C LEU A 135 -19.97 3.44 -15.70
N ASP A 136 -20.98 4.26 -15.80
CA ASP A 136 -21.98 4.23 -16.87
C ASP A 136 -21.77 5.33 -17.94
N GLU A 137 -20.77 6.19 -17.74
CA GLU A 137 -20.31 7.22 -18.68
C GLU A 137 -21.38 8.27 -19.03
N ASP A 138 -22.23 8.61 -18.09
CA ASP A 138 -23.29 9.60 -18.32
C ASP A 138 -22.86 11.06 -18.07
N GLY A 139 -21.64 11.24 -17.51
CA GLY A 139 -21.03 12.54 -17.24
C GLY A 139 -21.29 13.06 -15.85
N PHE A 140 -21.83 12.24 -14.96
CA PHE A 140 -21.92 12.45 -13.53
C PHE A 140 -21.18 11.31 -12.83
N ARG A 141 -20.41 11.61 -11.79
CA ARG A 141 -19.70 10.60 -11.02
C ARG A 141 -20.53 10.16 -9.82
N ASP A 142 -20.21 8.98 -9.33
CA ASP A 142 -20.82 8.39 -8.13
C ASP A 142 -20.91 9.40 -6.98
N ALA A 143 -22.12 9.67 -6.51
CA ALA A 143 -22.39 10.56 -5.38
C ALA A 143 -21.81 10.05 -4.05
N SER A 144 -21.56 8.74 -3.92
CA SER A 144 -20.91 8.15 -2.75
C SER A 144 -19.38 8.41 -2.71
N GLY A 145 -18.80 8.88 -3.82
CA GLY A 145 -17.37 9.14 -3.94
C GLY A 145 -16.55 7.89 -4.21
N GLY A 146 -17.12 6.92 -4.94
CA GLY A 146 -16.43 5.73 -5.42
C GLY A 146 -15.21 6.10 -6.26
N THR A 147 -14.15 5.28 -6.17
CA THR A 147 -12.93 5.43 -6.96
C THR A 147 -12.64 4.17 -7.74
N VAL A 148 -11.96 4.34 -8.87
CA VAL A 148 -11.40 3.27 -9.71
C VAL A 148 -9.91 3.52 -9.87
N LEU A 149 -9.13 2.45 -10.08
CA LEU A 149 -7.74 2.57 -10.47
C LEU A 149 -7.70 2.87 -11.97
N SER A 150 -7.02 3.93 -12.36
CA SER A 150 -6.69 4.21 -13.75
C SER A 150 -5.58 3.25 -14.25
N GLU A 151 -5.54 2.97 -15.55
CA GLU A 151 -4.43 2.22 -16.17
C GLU A 151 -3.25 3.15 -16.50
N ASP A 152 -3.41 4.45 -16.27
CA ASP A 152 -2.36 5.48 -16.43
C ASP A 152 -2.59 6.65 -15.42
N ASP A 153 -1.88 7.76 -15.61
CA ASP A 153 -1.92 8.89 -14.66
C ASP A 153 -2.98 9.94 -15.04
N ASP A 154 -3.90 9.64 -15.97
CA ASP A 154 -5.02 10.55 -16.27
C ASP A 154 -6.37 9.91 -15.92
N CYS A 155 -7.40 10.71 -15.75
CA CYS A 155 -8.76 10.26 -15.40
C CYS A 155 -9.71 10.59 -16.56
N GLU A 156 -9.31 10.26 -17.79
CA GLU A 156 -10.06 10.56 -19.02
C GLU A 156 -10.60 9.29 -19.72
N ASP A 157 -10.27 8.10 -19.21
CA ASP A 157 -10.70 6.82 -19.79
C ASP A 157 -12.15 6.44 -19.41
N PRO A 158 -12.79 5.54 -20.17
CA PRO A 158 -14.14 5.07 -19.88
C PRO A 158 -14.28 4.48 -18.47
N GLY A 159 -15.26 4.96 -17.72
CA GLY A 159 -15.50 4.56 -16.34
C GLY A 159 -14.77 5.41 -15.30
N GLU A 160 -14.01 6.39 -15.76
CA GLU A 160 -13.23 7.31 -14.92
C GLU A 160 -13.75 8.73 -14.96
N ALA A 161 -13.58 9.46 -13.88
CA ALA A 161 -13.96 10.85 -13.81
C ALA A 161 -13.00 11.72 -13.01
N GLY A 162 -12.69 12.88 -13.55
CA GLY A 162 -11.90 13.91 -12.89
C GLY A 162 -12.66 14.72 -11.85
N VAL A 163 -11.97 15.55 -11.08
CA VAL A 163 -12.55 16.42 -10.03
C VAL A 163 -13.63 17.39 -10.53
N MET A 164 -13.65 17.71 -11.81
CA MET A 164 -14.60 18.66 -12.40
C MET A 164 -15.95 18.01 -12.75
N VAL A 165 -16.02 16.68 -12.82
CA VAL A 165 -17.26 15.94 -13.05
C VAL A 165 -18.12 16.00 -11.78
N PRO A 166 -19.40 16.36 -11.84
CA PRO A 166 -20.24 16.50 -10.66
C PRO A 166 -20.46 15.16 -9.95
N ALA A 167 -20.23 15.09 -8.62
CA ALA A 167 -20.50 13.92 -7.78
C ALA A 167 -21.97 13.89 -7.33
N THR A 168 -22.87 13.65 -8.25
CA THR A 168 -24.32 13.79 -8.03
C THR A 168 -25.15 12.65 -8.61
N ASP A 169 -24.49 11.66 -9.21
CA ASP A 169 -25.14 10.44 -9.65
C ASP A 169 -25.49 9.54 -8.46
N CYS A 170 -26.73 9.09 -8.39
CA CYS A 170 -27.22 8.23 -7.32
C CYS A 170 -27.29 6.73 -7.71
N ASP A 171 -27.01 6.39 -8.97
CA ASP A 171 -26.86 5.01 -9.45
C ASP A 171 -25.85 4.92 -10.62
N ASP A 172 -24.57 5.00 -10.32
CA ASP A 172 -23.40 4.98 -11.21
C ASP A 172 -23.27 3.67 -12.05
N THR A 173 -24.38 2.98 -12.24
CA THR A 173 -24.47 1.77 -13.09
C THR A 173 -25.60 1.86 -14.13
N ASP A 174 -26.38 2.91 -14.11
CA ASP A 174 -27.53 3.10 -15.02
C ASP A 174 -27.55 4.54 -15.60
N PRO A 175 -27.04 4.74 -16.83
CA PRO A 175 -26.90 6.07 -17.45
C PRO A 175 -28.23 6.79 -17.69
N THR A 176 -29.35 6.26 -17.24
CA THR A 176 -30.65 6.91 -17.24
C THR A 176 -31.06 7.49 -15.89
N VAL A 177 -30.15 7.39 -14.89
CA VAL A 177 -30.31 7.88 -13.53
C VAL A 177 -29.20 8.87 -13.22
N ASN A 178 -29.50 10.16 -13.35
CA ASN A 178 -28.56 11.24 -13.12
C ASN A 178 -29.31 12.57 -12.93
N PRO A 179 -28.71 13.64 -12.43
CA PRO A 179 -29.36 14.92 -12.18
C PRO A 179 -30.04 15.60 -13.38
N ASP A 180 -29.69 15.22 -14.59
CA ASP A 180 -30.31 15.76 -15.82
C ASP A 180 -31.36 14.81 -16.41
N ALA A 181 -31.58 13.63 -15.78
CA ALA A 181 -32.55 12.66 -16.23
C ALA A 181 -34.02 13.14 -16.00
N TYR A 182 -34.94 12.51 -16.69
CA TYR A 182 -36.36 12.77 -16.50
C TYR A 182 -36.94 11.77 -15.49
N ASP A 183 -37.49 12.31 -14.41
CA ASP A 183 -38.18 11.52 -13.41
C ASP A 183 -39.60 11.11 -13.87
N TYR A 184 -39.79 9.79 -14.05
CA TYR A 184 -41.07 9.26 -14.53
C TYR A 184 -42.05 9.09 -13.38
N VAL A 185 -43.28 9.59 -13.60
CA VAL A 185 -44.31 9.65 -12.57
C VAL A 185 -44.68 8.25 -12.04
N ALA A 186 -44.48 8.03 -10.75
CA ALA A 186 -44.94 6.86 -10.01
C ALA A 186 -44.37 5.53 -10.52
N ASP A 187 -43.09 5.52 -10.96
CA ASP A 187 -42.38 4.29 -11.33
C ASP A 187 -41.52 3.71 -10.18
N GLY A 188 -41.36 4.44 -9.10
CA GLY A 188 -40.67 4.05 -7.89
C GLY A 188 -39.16 4.23 -7.99
N LYS A 189 -38.68 5.07 -8.92
CA LYS A 189 -37.28 5.35 -9.15
C LYS A 189 -37.04 6.86 -9.15
N ASP A 190 -36.18 7.34 -8.27
CA ASP A 190 -35.64 8.69 -8.27
C ASP A 190 -34.61 8.80 -9.40
N SER A 191 -35.07 9.12 -10.61
CA SER A 191 -34.21 9.10 -11.79
C SER A 191 -33.40 10.39 -11.95
N ASP A 192 -33.81 11.50 -11.36
CA ASP A 192 -33.09 12.78 -11.40
C ASP A 192 -32.26 13.07 -10.14
N CYS A 193 -32.12 12.08 -9.27
CA CYS A 193 -31.30 12.14 -8.06
C CYS A 193 -31.59 13.34 -7.14
N ASP A 194 -32.81 13.86 -7.14
CA ASP A 194 -33.21 14.98 -6.29
C ASP A 194 -33.67 14.55 -4.89
N GLY A 195 -33.80 13.25 -4.65
CA GLY A 195 -34.24 12.64 -3.39
C GLY A 195 -35.74 12.47 -3.29
N TYR A 196 -36.46 12.70 -4.36
CA TYR A 196 -37.91 12.60 -4.42
C TYR A 196 -38.35 11.79 -5.64
N GLU A 197 -39.41 11.04 -5.49
CA GLU A 197 -40.17 10.43 -6.58
C GLU A 197 -41.32 11.34 -6.96
N VAL A 198 -41.60 11.50 -8.25
CA VAL A 198 -42.75 12.25 -8.73
C VAL A 198 -44.01 11.38 -8.70
N CYS A 199 -44.92 11.64 -7.79
CA CYS A 199 -46.14 10.86 -7.61
C CYS A 199 -47.39 11.62 -8.11
N TYR A 200 -48.43 10.89 -8.46
CA TYR A 200 -49.75 11.52 -8.67
C TYR A 200 -50.34 12.00 -7.35
N THR A 201 -50.95 13.17 -7.36
CA THR A 201 -51.67 13.66 -6.17
C THR A 201 -52.97 12.88 -5.92
N ASP A 202 -53.22 12.58 -4.65
CA ASP A 202 -54.52 12.11 -4.14
C ASP A 202 -54.89 13.03 -2.97
N VAL A 203 -55.62 14.08 -3.27
CA VAL A 203 -55.90 15.19 -2.31
C VAL A 203 -56.92 14.80 -1.24
N ASP A 204 -57.85 13.92 -1.55
CA ASP A 204 -58.91 13.49 -0.63
C ASP A 204 -58.61 12.12 0.02
N GLY A 205 -57.54 11.43 -0.39
CA GLY A 205 -57.08 10.18 0.21
C GLY A 205 -57.98 8.97 -0.07
N ASP A 206 -58.73 9.01 -1.18
CA ASP A 206 -59.66 7.93 -1.56
C ASP A 206 -58.98 6.77 -2.33
N GLY A 207 -57.68 6.90 -2.65
CA GLY A 207 -56.90 5.92 -3.39
C GLY A 207 -57.01 6.01 -4.90
N PHE A 208 -57.65 7.09 -5.42
CA PHE A 208 -57.75 7.35 -6.85
C PHE A 208 -57.05 8.66 -7.23
N ARG A 209 -56.32 8.64 -8.34
CA ARG A 209 -55.66 9.83 -8.87
C ARG A 209 -56.64 10.71 -9.66
N PRO A 210 -56.46 12.04 -9.64
CA PRO A 210 -57.30 12.94 -10.44
C PRO A 210 -57.06 12.74 -11.94
N ALA A 211 -58.10 12.88 -12.74
CA ALA A 211 -58.00 12.78 -14.20
C ALA A 211 -57.16 13.89 -14.84
N SER A 212 -56.84 14.94 -14.09
CA SER A 212 -55.99 16.06 -14.51
C SER A 212 -54.51 15.71 -14.58
N GLY A 213 -54.10 14.56 -14.01
CA GLY A 213 -52.69 14.14 -13.98
C GLY A 213 -51.79 15.06 -13.12
N LEU A 214 -52.33 15.73 -12.11
CA LEU A 214 -51.55 16.54 -11.18
C LEU A 214 -50.54 15.65 -10.41
N THR A 215 -49.32 16.12 -10.28
CA THR A 215 -48.24 15.41 -9.61
C THR A 215 -47.66 16.23 -8.45
N THR A 216 -47.00 15.56 -7.52
CA THR A 216 -46.27 16.13 -6.39
C THR A 216 -45.04 15.29 -6.09
N PRO A 217 -43.93 15.89 -5.69
CA PRO A 217 -42.78 15.13 -5.21
C PRO A 217 -43.11 14.41 -3.90
N SER A 218 -42.58 13.21 -3.73
CA SER A 218 -42.69 12.39 -2.52
C SER A 218 -41.33 11.90 -2.09
N SER A 219 -41.06 11.88 -0.79
CA SER A 219 -39.79 11.44 -0.18
C SER A 219 -39.89 10.07 0.51
N ASP A 220 -40.92 9.28 0.22
CA ASP A 220 -41.20 7.99 0.87
C ASP A 220 -40.49 6.81 0.18
#